data_3e322288b065c57e43294950cf27546a
#
_entry.id   3e322288b065c57e43294950cf27546a
#
_cell.length_a   1.000
_cell.length_b   1.000
_cell.length_c   1.000
_cell.angle_alpha   90.00
_cell.angle_beta   90.00
_cell.angle_gamma   90.00
#
_symmetry.space_group_name_H-M   'P 1'
#
loop_
_entity.id
_entity.type
_entity.pdbx_description
1 polymer ?
#
loop_
_entity_poly.entity_id
_entity_poly.type
_entity_poly.pdbx_seq_one_letter_code
_entity_poly.pdbx_strand_id
1 'polypeptide(L)'
;MATAAFETPKLRRYPVIPLVQVGAMSHLKPFVAAAPLQKALGFPETLVEDWQAKAIAKMGELLGKYRSLQVYMDACVHCGACSDKCHYFLGTGDPKNMPVARQDLMRKIYRRYFTFAGKYFPRLVGAVDLTREVLDEWYSYFNQCSECRRCSVFCPYGIDTAEVTMAAREIMDSIGLGQKYSNEIIGKVHRIGNNLGIPGPALENTLEGLAEDTKDETGLDVRFPLDVKGAEVLLITPSADFFSEPHVESLIGYAKVFHAAGISWTLSSLASEAGNFGMFIGNYDQMQRISMRVREAALELGVKRIVVGECGHAWRVAYSFWNTLIGPFDFLDQRYPVPQHICEFTDDLIQRGAIRFDKDANDQRVITFHDSCNVARGSRMGSMPGGQFIIPRRIITSVANHFHDMAPHTILESTFCCGGGGGLLTDDLLELRVKGALPRMEALKDAVDEHGVNFMATICAICKAQFTKVLPYYGFDMSMVGGVHQLVSKAIRLGDK
;
A
#
# COMPACT_ATOMS: atom_id res chain seq x y z
N MET A 1 25.24 19.82 0.06
CA MET A 1 24.25 20.94 0.14
C MET A 1 23.34 20.60 1.30
N ALA A 2 23.31 21.43 2.35
CA ALA A 2 22.35 21.27 3.44
C ALA A 2 20.94 21.40 2.86
N THR A 3 20.12 20.37 2.98
CA THR A 3 18.70 20.42 2.66
C THR A 3 18.08 21.49 3.57
N ALA A 4 17.58 22.56 2.97
CA ALA A 4 16.83 23.57 3.72
C ALA A 4 15.72 22.84 4.49
N ALA A 5 15.69 23.04 5.81
CA ALA A 5 14.65 22.47 6.64
C ALA A 5 13.29 23.01 6.16
N PHE A 6 12.39 22.13 5.80
CA PHE A 6 11.02 22.51 5.44
C PHE A 6 10.19 22.80 6.69
N GLU A 7 9.22 23.68 6.56
CA GLU A 7 8.31 23.98 7.67
C GLU A 7 7.32 22.81 7.85
N THR A 8 7.37 22.17 9.03
CA THR A 8 6.44 21.09 9.37
C THR A 8 5.03 21.64 9.57
N PRO A 9 3.99 21.01 9.01
CA PRO A 9 2.61 21.41 9.28
C PRO A 9 2.29 21.28 10.78
N LYS A 10 1.65 22.31 11.34
CA LYS A 10 1.23 22.29 12.74
C LYS A 10 -0.09 21.53 12.89
N LEU A 11 -0.18 20.66 13.88
CA LEU A 11 -1.43 20.01 14.25
C LEU A 11 -2.45 21.05 14.72
N ARG A 12 -3.69 20.91 14.25
CA ARG A 12 -4.82 21.79 14.59
C ARG A 12 -6.05 20.93 14.83
N ARG A 13 -6.99 21.49 15.59
CA ARG A 13 -8.26 20.81 15.85
C ARG A 13 -9.10 20.63 14.58
N TYR A 14 -9.01 21.58 13.67
CA TYR A 14 -9.64 21.52 12.35
C TYR A 14 -8.59 21.83 11.29
N PRO A 15 -8.53 21.06 10.20
CA PRO A 15 -7.56 21.30 9.14
C PRO A 15 -7.78 22.70 8.56
N VAL A 16 -6.76 23.53 8.62
CA VAL A 16 -6.71 24.78 7.88
C VAL A 16 -5.80 24.52 6.68
N ILE A 17 -6.32 24.76 5.49
CA ILE A 17 -5.57 24.58 4.26
C ILE A 17 -4.41 25.59 4.25
N PRO A 18 -3.14 25.14 4.27
CA PRO A 18 -2.01 26.07 4.23
C PRO A 18 -1.91 26.73 2.85
N LEU A 19 -1.20 27.86 2.78
CA LEU A 19 -0.90 28.51 1.50
C LEU A 19 -0.16 27.55 0.58
N VAL A 20 -0.55 27.59 -0.68
CA VAL A 20 -0.13 26.65 -1.72
C VAL A 20 1.32 26.85 -2.10
N GLN A 21 2.11 25.77 -2.08
CA GLN A 21 3.35 25.69 -2.84
C GLN A 21 3.07 24.93 -4.14
N VAL A 22 2.97 25.66 -5.23
CA VAL A 22 2.68 25.09 -6.55
C VAL A 22 3.87 24.27 -7.02
N GLY A 23 3.62 23.03 -7.45
CA GLY A 23 4.63 22.22 -8.10
C GLY A 23 5.63 21.54 -7.16
N ALA A 24 5.21 21.13 -5.95
CA ALA A 24 6.08 20.47 -4.97
C ALA A 24 6.93 19.32 -5.51
N MET A 25 6.51 18.67 -6.60
CA MET A 25 7.27 17.59 -7.24
C MET A 25 7.82 17.97 -8.63
N SER A 26 7.70 19.21 -9.06
CA SER A 26 8.14 19.64 -10.40
C SER A 26 9.66 19.50 -10.61
N HIS A 27 10.44 19.50 -9.54
CA HIS A 27 11.89 19.29 -9.57
C HIS A 27 12.30 17.82 -9.62
N LEU A 28 11.39 16.88 -9.38
CA LEU A 28 11.71 15.46 -9.43
C LEU A 28 11.84 15.02 -10.89
N LYS A 29 13.01 14.50 -11.22
CA LYS A 29 13.25 13.93 -12.54
C LYS A 29 12.78 12.48 -12.57
N PRO A 30 12.24 12.02 -13.72
CA PRO A 30 12.02 10.61 -13.94
C PRO A 30 13.30 9.83 -13.73
N PHE A 31 13.20 8.72 -13.07
CA PHE A 31 14.35 7.86 -12.82
C PHE A 31 14.28 6.61 -13.68
N VAL A 32 15.43 6.27 -14.20
CA VAL A 32 15.65 5.10 -14.99
C VAL A 32 16.46 4.11 -14.16
N ALA A 33 15.96 2.89 -13.93
CA ALA A 33 16.72 1.81 -13.30
C ALA A 33 17.96 1.45 -14.15
N ALA A 34 18.90 0.65 -13.63
CA ALA A 34 20.10 0.28 -14.39
C ALA A 34 19.75 -0.22 -15.81
N ALA A 35 20.31 0.41 -16.83
CA ALA A 35 19.92 0.25 -18.24
C ALA A 35 19.78 -1.21 -18.71
N PRO A 36 20.70 -2.16 -18.37
CA PRO A 36 20.56 -3.56 -18.79
C PRO A 36 19.31 -4.22 -18.22
N LEU A 37 18.97 -3.90 -16.98
CA LEU A 37 17.81 -4.48 -16.29
C LEU A 37 16.51 -3.92 -16.85
N GLN A 38 16.44 -2.62 -17.13
CA GLN A 38 15.29 -2.00 -17.77
C GLN A 38 14.97 -2.60 -19.12
N LYS A 39 15.99 -2.77 -19.96
CA LYS A 39 15.84 -3.40 -21.27
C LYS A 39 15.30 -4.83 -21.13
N ALA A 40 15.83 -5.61 -20.19
CA ALA A 40 15.36 -6.97 -19.92
C ALA A 40 13.91 -7.02 -19.43
N LEU A 41 13.47 -6.01 -18.69
CA LEU A 41 12.11 -5.89 -18.17
C LEU A 41 11.14 -5.18 -19.11
N GLY A 42 11.62 -4.63 -20.22
CA GLY A 42 10.82 -3.91 -21.20
C GLY A 42 10.47 -2.47 -20.81
N PHE A 43 11.22 -1.87 -19.85
CA PHE A 43 11.06 -0.45 -19.54
C PHE A 43 11.87 0.42 -20.51
N PRO A 44 11.33 1.55 -21.01
CA PRO A 44 12.11 2.53 -21.76
C PRO A 44 13.17 3.20 -20.88
N GLU A 45 14.37 3.37 -21.38
CA GLU A 45 15.51 4.01 -20.65
C GLU A 45 15.38 5.54 -20.60
N THR A 46 14.76 6.12 -21.60
CA THR A 46 14.55 7.57 -21.76
C THR A 46 13.18 7.81 -22.35
N LEU A 47 12.78 9.07 -22.39
CA LEU A 47 11.58 9.45 -23.12
C LEU A 47 11.69 8.99 -24.57
N VAL A 48 10.77 8.12 -25.00
CA VAL A 48 10.84 7.48 -26.30
C VAL A 48 10.64 8.50 -27.43
N GLU A 49 11.20 8.22 -28.61
CA GLU A 49 10.90 8.98 -29.81
C GLU A 49 9.40 8.92 -30.11
N ASP A 50 8.84 10.01 -30.63
CA ASP A 50 7.39 10.14 -30.87
C ASP A 50 6.51 9.91 -29.63
N TRP A 51 7.02 10.25 -28.45
CA TRP A 51 6.35 10.01 -27.17
C TRP A 51 4.91 10.54 -27.12
N GLN A 52 4.63 11.68 -27.78
CA GLN A 52 3.27 12.25 -27.83
C GLN A 52 2.30 11.31 -28.52
N ALA A 53 2.67 10.84 -29.73
CA ALA A 53 1.85 9.92 -30.50
C ALA A 53 1.65 8.59 -29.74
N LYS A 54 2.71 8.06 -29.11
CA LYS A 54 2.66 6.84 -28.32
C LYS A 54 1.79 7.01 -27.06
N ALA A 55 1.90 8.14 -26.35
CA ALA A 55 1.07 8.44 -25.19
C ALA A 55 -0.42 8.53 -25.57
N ILE A 56 -0.75 9.19 -26.68
CA ILE A 56 -2.12 9.31 -27.19
C ILE A 56 -2.65 7.93 -27.62
N ALA A 57 -1.83 7.14 -28.33
CA ALA A 57 -2.20 5.79 -28.73
C ALA A 57 -2.46 4.89 -27.51
N LYS A 58 -1.59 4.94 -26.49
CA LYS A 58 -1.78 4.21 -25.25
C LYS A 58 -3.03 4.65 -24.50
N MET A 59 -3.31 5.96 -24.46
CA MET A 59 -4.57 6.45 -23.88
C MET A 59 -5.79 5.89 -24.62
N GLY A 60 -5.76 5.83 -25.94
CA GLY A 60 -6.84 5.23 -26.75
C GLY A 60 -7.02 3.74 -26.47
N GLU A 61 -5.92 2.99 -26.33
CA GLU A 61 -5.95 1.58 -25.92
C GLU A 61 -6.66 1.42 -24.57
N LEU A 62 -6.26 2.22 -23.56
CA LEU A 62 -6.84 2.16 -22.21
C LEU A 62 -8.32 2.52 -22.17
N LEU A 63 -8.74 3.54 -22.93
CA LEU A 63 -10.16 3.91 -23.08
C LEU A 63 -10.98 2.78 -23.72
N GLY A 64 -10.41 2.05 -24.66
CA GLY A 64 -11.04 0.87 -25.27
C GLY A 64 -11.09 -0.34 -24.35
N LYS A 65 -10.05 -0.54 -23.56
CA LYS A 65 -9.92 -1.66 -22.62
C LYS A 65 -10.75 -1.47 -21.35
N TYR A 66 -10.74 -0.26 -20.79
CA TYR A 66 -11.41 0.08 -19.53
C TYR A 66 -12.55 1.07 -19.78
N ARG A 67 -13.77 0.57 -19.93
CA ARG A 67 -14.95 1.42 -20.12
C ARG A 67 -15.19 2.37 -18.94
N SER A 68 -14.85 1.97 -17.73
CA SER A 68 -14.87 2.82 -16.53
C SER A 68 -14.09 4.11 -16.72
N LEU A 69 -12.90 4.04 -17.32
CA LEU A 69 -12.06 5.21 -17.55
C LEU A 69 -12.77 6.25 -18.45
N GLN A 70 -13.40 5.81 -19.53
CA GLN A 70 -14.17 6.70 -20.39
C GLN A 70 -15.33 7.34 -19.64
N VAL A 71 -16.10 6.55 -18.88
CA VAL A 71 -17.19 7.07 -18.04
C VAL A 71 -16.68 8.10 -17.03
N TYR A 72 -15.54 7.87 -16.41
CA TYR A 72 -14.95 8.84 -15.47
C TYR A 72 -14.55 10.15 -16.16
N MET A 73 -14.07 10.10 -17.41
CA MET A 73 -13.76 11.31 -18.15
C MET A 73 -15.01 12.12 -18.51
N ASP A 74 -16.13 11.48 -18.76
CA ASP A 74 -17.37 12.11 -19.22
C ASP A 74 -18.31 12.50 -18.05
N ALA A 75 -18.36 11.72 -16.98
CA ALA A 75 -19.37 11.87 -15.91
C ALA A 75 -19.07 12.97 -14.88
N CYS A 76 -17.84 13.49 -14.79
CA CYS A 76 -17.51 14.48 -13.78
C CYS A 76 -18.09 15.86 -14.10
N VAL A 77 -18.93 16.34 -13.19
CA VAL A 77 -19.61 17.64 -13.30
C VAL A 77 -18.93 18.74 -12.45
N HIS A 78 -17.74 18.51 -11.93
CA HIS A 78 -16.99 19.47 -11.10
C HIS A 78 -17.75 19.91 -9.82
N CYS A 79 -18.54 19.03 -9.21
CA CYS A 79 -19.32 19.37 -8.01
C CYS A 79 -18.48 19.67 -6.76
N GLY A 80 -17.16 19.32 -6.76
CA GLY A 80 -16.24 19.62 -5.66
C GLY A 80 -16.33 18.66 -4.46
N ALA A 81 -17.26 17.68 -4.43
CA ALA A 81 -17.44 16.77 -3.29
C ALA A 81 -16.19 15.96 -2.89
N CYS A 82 -15.25 15.80 -3.79
CA CYS A 82 -13.98 15.10 -3.54
C CYS A 82 -12.83 16.02 -3.03
N SER A 83 -12.98 17.34 -3.10
CA SER A 83 -11.87 18.30 -2.90
C SER A 83 -11.26 18.20 -1.51
N ASP A 84 -12.05 18.34 -0.46
CA ASP A 84 -11.65 18.25 0.95
C ASP A 84 -11.45 16.79 1.45
N LYS A 85 -11.53 15.83 0.56
CA LYS A 85 -11.31 14.41 0.89
C LYS A 85 -9.88 13.95 0.63
N CYS A 86 -9.09 14.71 -0.14
CA CYS A 86 -7.71 14.38 -0.43
C CYS A 86 -6.77 14.86 0.68
N HIS A 87 -6.08 13.92 1.32
CA HIS A 87 -5.13 14.22 2.38
C HIS A 87 -3.95 15.08 1.88
N TYR A 88 -3.53 14.93 0.62
CA TYR A 88 -2.48 15.78 0.06
C TYR A 88 -2.96 17.20 -0.18
N PHE A 89 -4.21 17.38 -0.64
CA PHE A 89 -4.77 18.72 -0.74
C PHE A 89 -4.87 19.39 0.65
N LEU A 90 -5.37 18.65 1.64
CA LEU A 90 -5.48 19.16 3.02
C LEU A 90 -4.12 19.51 3.63
N GLY A 91 -3.10 18.69 3.38
CA GLY A 91 -1.77 18.90 3.96
C GLY A 91 -0.89 19.89 3.22
N THR A 92 -1.04 20.02 1.89
CA THR A 92 -0.22 20.91 1.07
C THR A 92 -0.88 22.25 0.78
N GLY A 93 -2.22 22.28 0.76
CA GLY A 93 -3.01 23.44 0.29
C GLY A 93 -2.92 23.68 -1.23
N ASP A 94 -2.24 22.82 -1.98
CA ASP A 94 -2.12 22.96 -3.44
C ASP A 94 -3.41 22.55 -4.14
N PRO A 95 -4.15 23.47 -4.81
CA PRO A 95 -5.40 23.16 -5.50
C PRO A 95 -5.27 22.07 -6.57
N LYS A 96 -4.09 21.90 -7.18
CA LYS A 96 -3.84 20.86 -8.17
C LYS A 96 -3.81 19.46 -7.55
N ASN A 97 -3.68 19.35 -6.24
CA ASN A 97 -3.85 18.10 -5.50
C ASN A 97 -5.32 17.73 -5.24
N MET A 98 -6.29 18.62 -5.52
CA MET A 98 -7.69 18.21 -5.50
C MET A 98 -7.93 17.08 -6.49
N PRO A 99 -8.68 16.03 -6.12
CA PRO A 99 -8.95 14.90 -7.02
C PRO A 99 -9.59 15.33 -8.36
N VAL A 100 -10.49 16.28 -8.33
CA VAL A 100 -11.10 16.83 -9.55
C VAL A 100 -10.07 17.54 -10.44
N ALA A 101 -9.16 18.33 -9.88
CA ALA A 101 -8.12 19.01 -10.63
C ALA A 101 -7.12 18.03 -11.25
N ARG A 102 -6.73 16.99 -10.49
CA ARG A 102 -5.87 15.92 -10.99
C ARG A 102 -6.53 15.16 -12.14
N GLN A 103 -7.81 14.85 -12.03
CA GLN A 103 -8.56 14.19 -13.10
C GLN A 103 -8.68 15.08 -14.34
N ASP A 104 -8.79 16.42 -14.16
CA ASP A 104 -8.85 17.36 -15.26
C ASP A 104 -7.58 17.41 -16.11
N LEU A 105 -6.42 17.10 -15.52
CA LEU A 105 -5.18 16.99 -16.29
C LEU A 105 -5.34 15.95 -17.42
N MET A 106 -5.90 14.79 -17.12
CA MET A 106 -6.14 13.74 -18.11
C MET A 106 -7.35 14.07 -19.01
N ARG A 107 -8.41 14.63 -18.41
CA ARG A 107 -9.64 14.97 -19.17
C ARG A 107 -9.42 15.99 -20.27
N LYS A 108 -8.56 17.00 -20.08
CA LYS A 108 -8.22 18.00 -21.09
C LYS A 108 -7.60 17.35 -22.33
N ILE A 109 -6.73 16.34 -22.11
CA ILE A 109 -6.11 15.56 -23.20
C ILE A 109 -7.12 14.61 -23.82
N TYR A 110 -7.93 13.91 -23.01
CA TYR A 110 -9.04 13.09 -23.52
C TYR A 110 -9.96 13.89 -24.46
N ARG A 111 -10.41 15.07 -24.02
CA ARG A 111 -11.25 15.94 -24.84
C ARG A 111 -10.56 16.31 -26.15
N ARG A 112 -9.28 16.65 -26.12
CA ARG A 112 -8.53 17.09 -27.30
C ARG A 112 -8.45 16.03 -28.38
N TYR A 113 -8.20 14.79 -28.02
CA TYR A 113 -7.89 13.74 -29.01
C TYR A 113 -9.03 12.74 -29.23
N PHE A 114 -9.96 12.61 -28.31
CA PHE A 114 -10.98 11.55 -28.35
C PHE A 114 -12.43 12.07 -28.43
N THR A 115 -12.66 13.37 -28.40
CA THR A 115 -14.01 13.94 -28.58
C THR A 115 -14.10 14.81 -29.82
N PHE A 116 -15.28 14.85 -30.46
CA PHE A 116 -15.52 15.72 -31.59
C PHE A 116 -15.32 17.19 -31.25
N ALA A 117 -15.94 17.67 -30.15
CA ALA A 117 -15.85 19.06 -29.74
C ALA A 117 -14.39 19.48 -29.42
N GLY A 118 -13.61 18.59 -28.81
CA GLY A 118 -12.20 18.90 -28.51
C GLY A 118 -11.29 18.94 -29.72
N LYS A 119 -11.61 18.19 -30.78
CA LYS A 119 -10.85 18.21 -32.03
C LYS A 119 -11.07 19.53 -32.79
N TYR A 120 -12.30 19.98 -32.90
CA TYR A 120 -12.68 21.11 -33.77
C TYR A 120 -12.83 22.43 -32.98
N PHE A 121 -13.18 22.38 -31.71
CA PHE A 121 -13.44 23.57 -30.91
C PHE A 121 -12.71 23.48 -29.52
N PRO A 122 -11.37 23.25 -29.49
CA PRO A 122 -10.66 22.93 -28.26
C PRO A 122 -10.81 24.00 -27.17
N ARG A 123 -10.79 25.26 -27.54
CA ARG A 123 -10.91 26.38 -26.57
C ARG A 123 -12.27 26.42 -25.87
N LEU A 124 -13.36 26.05 -26.55
CA LEU A 124 -14.71 26.09 -25.99
C LEU A 124 -14.93 24.99 -24.93
N VAL A 125 -14.22 23.87 -25.04
CA VAL A 125 -14.36 22.73 -24.13
C VAL A 125 -13.16 22.56 -23.21
N GLY A 126 -12.22 23.51 -23.17
CA GLY A 126 -11.05 23.46 -22.31
C GLY A 126 -10.08 22.30 -22.65
N ALA A 127 -10.07 21.86 -23.92
CA ALA A 127 -9.15 20.85 -24.40
C ALA A 127 -7.77 21.45 -24.71
N VAL A 128 -6.70 20.71 -24.40
CA VAL A 128 -5.31 21.16 -24.60
C VAL A 128 -4.49 20.08 -25.31
N ASP A 129 -3.50 20.49 -26.08
CA ASP A 129 -2.55 19.57 -26.69
C ASP A 129 -1.61 18.97 -25.62
N LEU A 130 -1.21 17.71 -25.82
CA LEU A 130 -0.23 17.06 -24.94
C LEU A 130 1.17 17.58 -25.26
N THR A 131 1.59 18.62 -24.52
CA THR A 131 2.93 19.21 -24.64
C THR A 131 3.86 18.63 -23.56
N ARG A 132 5.15 19.00 -23.61
CA ARG A 132 6.12 18.61 -22.59
C ARG A 132 5.74 19.18 -21.21
N GLU A 133 5.29 20.41 -21.16
CA GLU A 133 4.87 21.07 -19.93
C GLU A 133 3.67 20.35 -19.30
N VAL A 134 2.70 19.94 -20.13
CA VAL A 134 1.55 19.16 -19.66
C VAL A 134 2.00 17.80 -19.13
N LEU A 135 2.95 17.15 -19.80
CA LEU A 135 3.48 15.85 -19.35
C LEU A 135 4.26 16.00 -18.03
N ASP A 136 5.05 17.07 -17.86
CA ASP A 136 5.76 17.35 -16.61
C ASP A 136 4.78 17.64 -15.47
N GLU A 137 3.65 18.31 -15.75
CA GLU A 137 2.56 18.51 -14.81
C GLU A 137 1.87 17.18 -14.45
N TRP A 138 1.64 16.31 -15.42
CA TRP A 138 1.14 14.95 -15.18
C TRP A 138 2.06 14.16 -14.25
N TYR A 139 3.36 14.17 -14.55
CA TYR A 139 4.35 13.49 -13.72
C TYR A 139 4.30 13.99 -12.28
N SER A 140 4.24 15.32 -12.09
CA SER A 140 4.18 15.94 -10.77
C SER A 140 2.93 15.50 -9.99
N TYR A 141 1.74 15.64 -10.56
CA TYR A 141 0.50 15.53 -9.80
C TYR A 141 -0.09 14.11 -9.77
N PHE A 142 0.10 13.31 -10.79
CA PHE A 142 -0.30 11.92 -10.71
C PHE A 142 0.60 11.12 -9.78
N ASN A 143 1.89 11.44 -9.68
CA ASN A 143 2.78 10.81 -8.70
C ASN A 143 2.63 11.33 -7.27
N GLN A 144 1.90 12.41 -7.04
CA GLN A 144 1.50 12.83 -5.69
C GLN A 144 0.24 12.10 -5.17
N CYS A 145 -0.40 11.27 -5.95
CA CYS A 145 -1.55 10.48 -5.50
C CYS A 145 -1.09 9.19 -4.81
N SER A 146 -1.54 8.95 -3.59
CA SER A 146 -1.30 7.70 -2.87
C SER A 146 -2.26 6.56 -3.25
N GLU A 147 -3.16 6.77 -4.21
CA GLU A 147 -4.19 5.81 -4.66
C GLU A 147 -5.09 5.30 -3.52
N CYS A 148 -5.29 6.12 -2.50
CA CYS A 148 -6.04 5.74 -1.30
C CYS A 148 -7.56 5.63 -1.50
N ARG A 149 -8.12 6.10 -2.61
CA ARG A 149 -9.55 6.04 -2.98
C ARG A 149 -10.52 6.77 -2.05
N ARG A 150 -10.07 7.59 -1.11
CA ARG A 150 -10.99 8.30 -0.22
C ARG A 150 -11.91 9.24 -1.02
N CYS A 151 -11.39 9.92 -2.03
CA CYS A 151 -12.17 10.77 -2.93
C CYS A 151 -13.26 9.99 -3.69
N SER A 152 -13.03 8.71 -3.98
CA SER A 152 -13.99 7.86 -4.71
C SER A 152 -15.20 7.52 -3.84
N VAL A 153 -15.01 7.28 -2.53
CA VAL A 153 -16.09 7.00 -1.58
C VAL A 153 -17.06 8.19 -1.47
N PHE A 154 -16.56 9.41 -1.57
CA PHE A 154 -17.36 10.63 -1.46
C PHE A 154 -17.83 11.19 -2.81
N CYS A 155 -17.50 10.50 -3.91
CA CYS A 155 -17.96 10.92 -5.23
C CYS A 155 -19.39 10.47 -5.50
N PRO A 156 -20.38 11.40 -5.67
CA PRO A 156 -21.77 11.01 -5.93
C PRO A 156 -21.98 10.32 -7.29
N TYR A 157 -20.97 10.40 -8.17
CA TYR A 157 -21.00 9.78 -9.50
C TYR A 157 -20.14 8.50 -9.59
N GLY A 158 -19.60 8.02 -8.45
CA GLY A 158 -18.82 6.79 -8.40
C GLY A 158 -17.46 6.85 -9.14
N ILE A 159 -16.91 8.04 -9.35
CA ILE A 159 -15.63 8.19 -10.07
C ILE A 159 -14.47 7.73 -9.20
N ASP A 160 -13.67 6.79 -9.69
CA ASP A 160 -12.43 6.37 -9.03
C ASP A 160 -11.21 7.13 -9.58
N THR A 161 -10.83 8.21 -8.89
CA THR A 161 -9.66 9.01 -9.25
C THR A 161 -8.35 8.22 -9.12
N ALA A 162 -8.30 7.17 -8.31
CA ALA A 162 -7.11 6.30 -8.23
C ALA A 162 -6.95 5.49 -9.52
N GLU A 163 -8.05 5.01 -10.12
CA GLU A 163 -8.01 4.32 -11.41
C GLU A 163 -7.55 5.26 -12.53
N VAL A 164 -8.05 6.51 -12.53
CA VAL A 164 -7.56 7.55 -13.45
C VAL A 164 -6.06 7.81 -13.26
N THR A 165 -5.59 7.83 -12.02
CA THR A 165 -4.15 8.01 -11.70
C THR A 165 -3.32 6.83 -12.19
N MET A 166 -3.78 5.59 -11.98
CA MET A 166 -3.09 4.39 -12.48
C MET A 166 -3.00 4.42 -14.01
N ALA A 167 -4.08 4.77 -14.71
CA ALA A 167 -4.08 4.89 -16.17
C ALA A 167 -3.10 5.98 -16.66
N ALA A 168 -3.04 7.13 -16.00
CA ALA A 168 -2.08 8.18 -16.33
C ALA A 168 -0.63 7.73 -16.11
N ARG A 169 -0.36 7.00 -15.04
CA ARG A 169 0.97 6.43 -14.75
C ARG A 169 1.34 5.35 -15.77
N GLU A 170 0.41 4.49 -16.17
CA GLU A 170 0.62 3.51 -17.24
C GLU A 170 1.00 4.17 -18.57
N ILE A 171 0.33 5.28 -18.93
CA ILE A 171 0.68 6.05 -20.11
C ILE A 171 2.11 6.61 -19.97
N MET A 172 2.44 7.23 -18.84
CA MET A 172 3.76 7.80 -18.59
C MET A 172 4.87 6.74 -18.59
N ASP A 173 4.64 5.61 -17.92
CA ASP A 173 5.60 4.49 -17.88
C ASP A 173 5.88 3.95 -19.28
N SER A 174 4.86 3.80 -20.13
CA SER A 174 4.97 3.30 -21.50
C SER A 174 5.83 4.18 -22.43
N ILE A 175 6.01 5.44 -22.08
CA ILE A 175 6.82 6.40 -22.86
C ILE A 175 8.16 6.75 -22.22
N GLY A 176 8.55 6.08 -21.12
CA GLY A 176 9.82 6.29 -20.45
C GLY A 176 9.80 7.29 -19.31
N LEU A 177 8.61 7.67 -18.84
CA LEU A 177 8.44 8.59 -17.70
C LEU A 177 7.97 7.84 -16.44
N GLY A 178 8.54 6.67 -16.19
CA GLY A 178 8.18 5.81 -15.05
C GLY A 178 8.61 6.38 -13.69
N GLN A 179 7.90 5.97 -12.64
CA GLN A 179 8.23 6.37 -11.28
C GLN A 179 9.50 5.66 -10.79
N LYS A 180 10.50 6.44 -10.39
CA LYS A 180 11.83 5.97 -9.95
C LYS A 180 11.77 4.83 -8.94
N TYR A 181 11.13 5.08 -7.81
CA TYR A 181 11.11 4.15 -6.67
C TYR A 181 10.53 2.78 -7.04
N SER A 182 9.37 2.78 -7.70
CA SER A 182 8.70 1.52 -8.07
C SER A 182 9.52 0.74 -9.10
N ASN A 183 10.11 1.41 -10.09
CA ASN A 183 10.93 0.76 -11.11
C ASN A 183 12.22 0.16 -10.54
N GLU A 184 12.88 0.84 -9.60
CA GLU A 184 14.04 0.28 -8.89
C GLU A 184 13.68 -0.98 -8.13
N ILE A 185 12.55 -0.96 -7.41
CA ILE A 185 12.10 -2.11 -6.63
C ILE A 185 11.70 -3.27 -7.55
N ILE A 186 10.95 -3.02 -8.60
CA ILE A 186 10.60 -4.06 -9.59
C ILE A 186 11.88 -4.72 -10.11
N GLY A 187 12.90 -3.93 -10.42
CA GLY A 187 14.20 -4.45 -10.83
C GLY A 187 14.86 -5.33 -9.78
N LYS A 188 14.82 -4.95 -8.49
CA LYS A 188 15.39 -5.76 -7.39
C LYS A 188 14.61 -7.07 -7.22
N VAL A 189 13.28 -7.00 -7.23
CA VAL A 189 12.41 -8.20 -7.10
C VAL A 189 12.70 -9.20 -8.22
N HIS A 190 12.81 -8.74 -9.46
CA HIS A 190 13.12 -9.64 -10.58
C HIS A 190 14.50 -10.27 -10.48
N ARG A 191 15.51 -9.54 -9.99
CA ARG A 191 16.88 -10.02 -9.89
C ARG A 191 17.13 -10.92 -8.67
N ILE A 192 16.55 -10.59 -7.51
CA ILE A 192 16.91 -11.17 -6.21
C ILE A 192 15.71 -11.82 -5.50
N GLY A 193 14.47 -11.49 -5.87
CA GLY A 193 13.25 -12.05 -5.27
C GLY A 193 12.58 -11.17 -4.24
N ASN A 194 13.23 -10.10 -3.76
CA ASN A 194 12.69 -9.22 -2.72
C ASN A 194 12.98 -7.74 -3.00
N ASN A 195 12.20 -6.84 -2.40
CA ASN A 195 12.28 -5.40 -2.68
C ASN A 195 13.49 -4.71 -2.06
N LEU A 196 14.06 -5.27 -1.00
CA LEU A 196 15.26 -4.73 -0.37
C LEU A 196 16.54 -5.14 -1.10
N GLY A 197 16.46 -6.14 -1.99
CA GLY A 197 17.61 -6.64 -2.75
C GLY A 197 18.55 -7.49 -1.90
N ILE A 198 18.01 -8.24 -0.93
CA ILE A 198 18.77 -9.04 0.02
C ILE A 198 19.07 -10.42 -0.59
N PRO A 199 20.34 -10.83 -0.70
CA PRO A 199 20.71 -12.14 -1.20
C PRO A 199 20.20 -13.28 -0.30
N GLY A 200 19.93 -14.45 -0.89
CA GLY A 200 19.42 -15.63 -0.18
C GLY A 200 20.17 -15.98 1.11
N PRO A 201 21.52 -16.11 1.10
CA PRO A 201 22.28 -16.42 2.33
C PRO A 201 22.13 -15.37 3.44
N ALA A 202 22.00 -14.10 3.10
CA ALA A 202 21.76 -13.04 4.09
C ALA A 202 20.33 -13.12 4.66
N LEU A 203 19.35 -13.53 3.85
CA LEU A 203 18.00 -13.78 4.33
C LEU A 203 17.95 -14.98 5.29
N GLU A 204 18.62 -16.09 4.95
CA GLU A 204 18.74 -17.27 5.82
C GLU A 204 19.32 -16.90 7.17
N ASN A 205 20.49 -16.24 7.20
CA ASN A 205 21.14 -15.80 8.44
C ASN A 205 20.23 -14.90 9.29
N THR A 206 19.46 -14.03 8.65
CA THR A 206 18.51 -13.18 9.37
C THR A 206 17.39 -14.00 10.01
N LEU A 207 16.81 -14.95 9.28
CA LEU A 207 15.74 -15.80 9.79
C LEU A 207 16.24 -16.73 10.91
N GLU A 208 17.48 -17.21 10.85
CA GLU A 208 18.14 -17.96 11.91
C GLU A 208 18.32 -17.08 13.17
N GLY A 209 18.81 -15.85 13.01
CA GLY A 209 18.93 -14.89 14.11
C GLY A 209 17.59 -14.60 14.77
N LEU A 210 16.52 -14.39 13.99
CA LEU A 210 15.16 -14.21 14.55
C LEU A 210 14.67 -15.44 15.33
N ALA A 211 15.03 -16.62 14.89
CA ALA A 211 14.69 -17.86 15.62
C ALA A 211 15.45 -17.95 16.96
N GLU A 212 16.73 -17.59 16.98
CA GLU A 212 17.55 -17.54 18.19
C GLU A 212 17.01 -16.48 19.19
N ASP A 213 16.76 -15.25 18.73
CA ASP A 213 16.21 -14.18 19.55
C ASP A 213 14.83 -14.56 20.15
N THR A 214 13.96 -15.16 19.32
CA THR A 214 12.64 -15.62 19.77
C THR A 214 12.75 -16.77 20.77
N LYS A 215 13.73 -17.65 20.62
CA LYS A 215 14.01 -18.75 21.54
C LYS A 215 14.53 -18.21 22.87
N ASP A 216 15.41 -17.22 22.86
CA ASP A 216 15.92 -16.57 24.08
C ASP A 216 14.80 -15.86 24.84
N GLU A 217 13.87 -15.20 24.10
CA GLU A 217 12.71 -14.55 24.71
C GLU A 217 11.69 -15.54 25.31
N THR A 218 11.40 -16.65 24.60
CA THR A 218 10.25 -17.51 24.92
C THR A 218 10.63 -18.86 25.54
N GLY A 219 11.91 -19.26 25.42
CA GLY A 219 12.37 -20.62 25.77
C GLY A 219 11.93 -21.72 24.78
N LEU A 220 11.27 -21.36 23.66
CA LEU A 220 10.68 -22.31 22.71
C LEU A 220 11.34 -22.20 21.32
N ASP A 221 11.40 -23.33 20.61
CA ASP A 221 11.94 -23.41 19.25
C ASP A 221 10.88 -22.94 18.22
N VAL A 222 10.69 -21.62 18.15
CA VAL A 222 9.83 -20.98 17.14
C VAL A 222 10.64 -20.77 15.87
N ARG A 223 10.23 -21.43 14.77
CA ARG A 223 11.01 -21.48 13.55
C ARG A 223 10.55 -20.47 12.51
N PHE A 224 11.49 -19.99 11.69
CA PHE A 224 11.27 -19.12 10.52
C PHE A 224 11.74 -19.86 9.25
N PRO A 225 10.96 -20.83 8.77
CA PRO A 225 11.39 -21.73 7.69
C PRO A 225 11.38 -21.04 6.32
N LEU A 226 12.41 -21.34 5.51
CA LEU A 226 12.58 -20.85 4.15
C LEU A 226 12.60 -22.03 3.17
N ASP A 227 11.84 -21.94 2.08
CA ASP A 227 11.77 -22.89 0.96
C ASP A 227 11.52 -24.36 1.37
N VAL A 228 10.73 -24.58 2.43
CA VAL A 228 10.41 -25.93 2.93
C VAL A 228 9.28 -26.55 2.11
N LYS A 229 9.60 -27.64 1.40
CA LYS A 229 8.62 -28.40 0.61
C LYS A 229 7.63 -29.16 1.49
N GLY A 230 6.36 -29.18 1.06
CA GLY A 230 5.28 -29.86 1.76
C GLY A 230 4.74 -29.14 2.99
N ALA A 231 5.18 -27.92 3.27
CA ALA A 231 4.57 -27.08 4.29
C ALA A 231 3.09 -26.83 3.96
N GLU A 232 2.25 -26.68 4.99
CA GLU A 232 0.82 -26.39 4.77
C GLU A 232 0.62 -24.99 4.19
N VAL A 233 1.34 -23.99 4.71
CA VAL A 233 1.15 -22.56 4.39
C VAL A 233 2.39 -21.97 3.75
N LEU A 234 2.23 -21.29 2.62
CA LEU A 234 3.20 -20.31 2.10
C LEU A 234 2.80 -18.91 2.61
N LEU A 235 3.68 -18.31 3.38
CA LEU A 235 3.51 -16.93 3.83
C LEU A 235 4.16 -15.97 2.83
N ILE A 236 3.36 -15.09 2.25
CA ILE A 236 3.82 -13.95 1.42
C ILE A 236 3.79 -12.70 2.28
N THR A 237 4.95 -12.18 2.61
CA THR A 237 5.07 -11.01 3.46
C THR A 237 6.08 -10.03 2.87
N PRO A 238 5.89 -8.69 3.06
CA PRO A 238 6.81 -7.71 2.51
C PRO A 238 8.20 -7.87 3.09
N SER A 239 9.23 -7.65 2.27
CA SER A 239 10.63 -7.82 2.68
C SER A 239 11.03 -6.98 3.89
N ALA A 240 10.31 -5.89 4.17
CA ALA A 240 10.53 -5.08 5.37
C ALA A 240 10.33 -5.90 6.67
N ASP A 241 9.48 -6.93 6.64
CA ASP A 241 9.22 -7.79 7.80
C ASP A 241 10.44 -8.62 8.22
N PHE A 242 11.46 -8.73 7.37
CA PHE A 242 12.69 -9.44 7.69
C PHE A 242 13.72 -8.60 8.47
N PHE A 243 13.70 -7.25 8.32
CA PHE A 243 14.83 -6.42 8.75
C PHE A 243 14.47 -5.11 9.42
N SER A 244 13.24 -4.65 9.33
CA SER A 244 12.88 -3.29 9.75
C SER A 244 11.93 -3.27 10.92
N GLU A 245 12.29 -2.55 11.98
CA GLU A 245 11.34 -2.21 13.02
C GLU A 245 10.28 -1.19 12.50
N PRO A 246 9.00 -1.32 12.87
CA PRO A 246 8.38 -2.36 13.71
C PRO A 246 7.84 -3.57 12.91
N HIS A 247 8.34 -3.81 11.70
CA HIS A 247 7.84 -4.87 10.81
C HIS A 247 8.24 -6.26 11.28
N VAL A 248 9.49 -6.41 11.74
CA VAL A 248 10.05 -7.68 12.27
C VAL A 248 9.17 -8.25 13.39
N GLU A 249 8.67 -7.41 14.27
CA GLU A 249 7.75 -7.81 15.34
C GLU A 249 6.46 -8.46 14.83
N SER A 250 5.98 -8.06 13.64
CA SER A 250 4.83 -8.71 13.02
C SER A 250 5.18 -10.10 12.50
N LEU A 251 6.37 -10.28 11.89
CA LEU A 251 6.82 -11.59 11.43
C LEU A 251 6.99 -12.57 12.60
N ILE A 252 7.57 -12.12 13.73
CA ILE A 252 7.66 -12.89 14.97
C ILE A 252 6.25 -13.28 15.43
N GLY A 253 5.29 -12.36 15.37
CA GLY A 253 3.89 -12.64 15.70
C GLY A 253 3.26 -13.71 14.79
N TYR A 254 3.53 -13.68 13.49
CA TYR A 254 3.05 -14.73 12.59
C TYR A 254 3.65 -16.09 12.94
N ALA A 255 4.98 -16.14 13.16
CA ALA A 255 5.66 -17.37 13.52
C ALA A 255 5.13 -17.97 14.83
N LYS A 256 4.90 -17.13 15.86
CA LYS A 256 4.28 -17.53 17.13
C LYS A 256 2.85 -18.07 16.94
N VAL A 257 2.04 -17.46 16.05
CA VAL A 257 0.69 -17.95 15.70
C VAL A 257 0.75 -19.34 15.04
N PHE A 258 1.61 -19.53 14.05
CA PHE A 258 1.78 -20.83 13.40
C PHE A 258 2.27 -21.88 14.39
N HIS A 259 3.23 -21.54 15.24
CA HIS A 259 3.75 -22.44 16.28
C HIS A 259 2.66 -22.85 17.27
N ALA A 260 1.91 -21.89 17.83
CA ALA A 260 0.84 -22.17 18.79
C ALA A 260 -0.29 -23.02 18.19
N ALA A 261 -0.60 -22.80 16.92
CA ALA A 261 -1.60 -23.59 16.21
C ALA A 261 -1.10 -24.95 15.70
N GLY A 262 0.20 -25.23 15.77
CA GLY A 262 0.81 -26.46 15.27
C GLY A 262 0.75 -26.60 13.74
N ILE A 263 0.76 -25.47 13.02
CA ILE A 263 0.63 -25.42 11.55
C ILE A 263 2.01 -25.26 10.93
N SER A 264 2.36 -26.13 9.99
CA SER A 264 3.59 -26.02 9.21
C SER A 264 3.48 -24.92 8.17
N TRP A 265 4.52 -24.10 8.06
CA TRP A 265 4.56 -22.98 7.15
C TRP A 265 5.94 -22.76 6.57
N THR A 266 6.05 -21.95 5.54
CA THR A 266 7.32 -21.57 4.94
C THR A 266 7.24 -20.18 4.30
N LEU A 267 8.38 -19.50 4.25
CA LEU A 267 8.65 -18.37 3.36
C LEU A 267 9.20 -18.90 2.04
N SER A 268 9.30 -18.03 1.03
CA SER A 268 10.03 -18.33 -0.20
C SER A 268 11.13 -17.30 -0.45
N SER A 269 12.32 -17.76 -0.80
CA SER A 269 13.44 -16.91 -1.21
C SER A 269 13.17 -16.17 -2.54
N LEU A 270 12.23 -16.67 -3.35
CA LEU A 270 11.92 -16.15 -4.68
C LEU A 270 10.63 -15.35 -4.75
N ALA A 271 9.76 -15.43 -3.75
CA ALA A 271 8.41 -14.88 -3.80
C ALA A 271 7.98 -14.26 -2.47
N SER A 272 8.55 -13.10 -2.13
CA SER A 272 8.10 -12.30 -0.97
C SER A 272 7.11 -11.20 -1.35
N GLU A 273 7.10 -10.76 -2.62
CA GLU A 273 6.34 -9.59 -3.06
C GLU A 273 5.09 -9.97 -3.87
N ALA A 274 3.98 -9.29 -3.59
CA ALA A 274 2.66 -9.59 -4.19
C ALA A 274 2.38 -8.89 -5.53
N GLY A 275 3.31 -8.07 -6.06
CA GLY A 275 3.14 -7.33 -7.31
C GLY A 275 2.64 -5.89 -7.15
N ASN A 276 2.50 -5.39 -5.94
CA ASN A 276 1.98 -4.04 -5.67
C ASN A 276 2.81 -2.89 -6.27
N PHE A 277 4.09 -3.08 -6.54
CA PHE A 277 4.92 -2.08 -7.21
C PHE A 277 4.53 -1.90 -8.67
N GLY A 278 4.12 -2.96 -9.37
CA GLY A 278 3.51 -2.86 -10.70
C GLY A 278 2.19 -2.09 -10.67
N MET A 279 1.38 -2.25 -9.62
CA MET A 279 0.16 -1.47 -9.43
C MET A 279 0.47 0.03 -9.30
N PHE A 280 1.53 0.41 -8.55
CA PHE A 280 1.87 1.83 -8.34
C PHE A 280 2.23 2.59 -9.62
N ILE A 281 2.73 1.91 -10.62
CA ILE A 281 3.05 2.49 -11.93
C ILE A 281 2.00 2.20 -13.00
N GLY A 282 0.90 1.54 -12.64
CA GLY A 282 -0.14 1.12 -13.58
C GLY A 282 0.31 0.00 -14.54
N ASN A 283 1.47 -0.62 -14.32
CA ASN A 283 2.01 -1.63 -15.21
C ASN A 283 1.53 -3.05 -14.83
N TYR A 284 0.46 -3.49 -15.45
CA TYR A 284 -0.17 -4.78 -15.20
C TYR A 284 0.69 -5.97 -15.62
N ASP A 285 1.56 -5.82 -16.65
CA ASP A 285 2.51 -6.85 -17.06
C ASP A 285 3.54 -7.12 -15.95
N GLN A 286 4.10 -6.07 -15.37
CA GLN A 286 5.03 -6.21 -14.24
C GLN A 286 4.32 -6.74 -12.99
N MET A 287 3.09 -6.33 -12.73
CA MET A 287 2.28 -6.88 -11.64
C MET A 287 2.06 -8.38 -11.82
N GLN A 288 1.71 -8.81 -13.04
CA GLN A 288 1.53 -10.23 -13.38
C GLN A 288 2.83 -11.02 -13.20
N ARG A 289 3.95 -10.52 -13.75
CA ARG A 289 5.26 -11.22 -13.68
C ARG A 289 5.71 -11.43 -12.23
N ILE A 290 5.58 -10.44 -11.38
CA ILE A 290 5.94 -10.54 -9.95
C ILE A 290 4.99 -11.52 -9.25
N SER A 291 3.68 -11.38 -9.46
CA SER A 291 2.68 -12.25 -8.85
C SER A 291 2.79 -13.70 -9.30
N MET A 292 3.20 -13.94 -10.56
CA MET A 292 3.39 -15.31 -11.08
C MET A 292 4.44 -16.08 -10.28
N ARG A 293 5.48 -15.41 -9.77
CA ARG A 293 6.48 -16.05 -8.90
C ARG A 293 5.85 -16.63 -7.63
N VAL A 294 4.83 -15.98 -7.10
CA VAL A 294 4.08 -16.50 -5.94
C VAL A 294 3.38 -17.81 -6.29
N ARG A 295 2.74 -17.86 -7.47
CA ARG A 295 2.08 -19.08 -7.95
C ARG A 295 3.09 -20.21 -8.18
N GLU A 296 4.19 -19.91 -8.85
CA GLU A 296 5.26 -20.88 -9.15
C GLU A 296 5.89 -21.41 -7.86
N ALA A 297 6.21 -20.55 -6.90
CA ALA A 297 6.73 -20.95 -5.60
C ALA A 297 5.73 -21.82 -4.83
N ALA A 298 4.45 -21.48 -4.83
CA ALA A 298 3.42 -22.26 -4.15
C ALA A 298 3.28 -23.68 -4.75
N LEU A 299 3.35 -23.80 -6.07
CA LEU A 299 3.33 -25.09 -6.78
C LEU A 299 4.59 -25.92 -6.52
N GLU A 300 5.77 -25.29 -6.61
CA GLU A 300 7.05 -25.97 -6.40
C GLU A 300 7.21 -26.49 -4.97
N LEU A 301 6.79 -25.69 -3.99
CA LEU A 301 6.83 -26.03 -2.57
C LEU A 301 5.69 -27.01 -2.18
N GLY A 302 4.67 -27.17 -3.03
CA GLY A 302 3.56 -28.08 -2.78
C GLY A 302 2.70 -27.69 -1.59
N VAL A 303 2.54 -26.39 -1.35
CA VAL A 303 1.75 -25.86 -0.24
C VAL A 303 0.26 -26.00 -0.47
N LYS A 304 -0.53 -26.04 0.61
CA LYS A 304 -1.99 -26.17 0.56
C LYS A 304 -2.72 -24.83 0.70
N ARG A 305 -2.05 -23.83 1.25
CA ARG A 305 -2.63 -22.52 1.53
C ARG A 305 -1.61 -21.42 1.23
N ILE A 306 -2.10 -20.26 0.82
CA ILE A 306 -1.31 -19.03 0.70
C ILE A 306 -1.88 -18.02 1.68
N VAL A 307 -1.01 -17.47 2.54
CA VAL A 307 -1.36 -16.43 3.50
C VAL A 307 -0.53 -15.19 3.21
N VAL A 308 -1.18 -14.02 3.18
CA VAL A 308 -0.54 -12.72 2.94
C VAL A 308 -0.41 -11.97 4.27
N GLY A 309 0.80 -11.55 4.60
CA GLY A 309 1.13 -10.79 5.81
C GLY A 309 0.54 -9.37 5.85
N GLU A 310 0.89 -8.61 6.87
CA GLU A 310 0.38 -7.25 7.11
C GLU A 310 0.89 -6.23 6.08
N CYS A 311 0.42 -6.35 4.85
CA CYS A 311 0.62 -5.33 3.82
C CYS A 311 -0.68 -5.05 3.05
N GLY A 312 -1.30 -3.89 3.30
CA GLY A 312 -2.56 -3.52 2.64
C GLY A 312 -2.47 -3.41 1.12
N HIS A 313 -1.32 -3.03 0.57
CA HIS A 313 -1.11 -2.98 -0.88
C HIS A 313 -0.94 -4.39 -1.47
N ALA A 314 -0.14 -5.24 -0.82
CA ALA A 314 0.00 -6.63 -1.21
C ALA A 314 -1.35 -7.36 -1.15
N TRP A 315 -2.10 -7.17 -0.07
CA TRP A 315 -3.44 -7.75 0.07
C TRP A 315 -4.42 -7.26 -1.00
N ARG A 316 -4.39 -5.96 -1.34
CA ARG A 316 -5.22 -5.44 -2.44
C ARG A 316 -4.90 -6.13 -3.76
N VAL A 317 -3.62 -6.35 -4.08
CA VAL A 317 -3.24 -7.05 -5.31
C VAL A 317 -3.66 -8.52 -5.25
N ALA A 318 -3.42 -9.20 -4.14
CA ALA A 318 -3.84 -10.58 -3.95
C ALA A 318 -5.36 -10.75 -4.09
N TYR A 319 -6.12 -9.89 -3.43
CA TYR A 319 -7.59 -9.93 -3.45
C TYR A 319 -8.19 -9.55 -4.80
N SER A 320 -7.70 -8.44 -5.42
CA SER A 320 -8.37 -7.86 -6.60
C SER A 320 -7.81 -8.36 -7.93
N PHE A 321 -6.55 -8.81 -7.98
CA PHE A 321 -5.86 -9.04 -9.26
C PHE A 321 -5.32 -10.46 -9.42
N TRP A 322 -4.89 -11.16 -8.37
CA TRP A 322 -4.21 -12.45 -8.55
C TRP A 322 -5.06 -13.46 -9.29
N ASN A 323 -6.34 -13.58 -8.97
CA ASN A 323 -7.20 -14.56 -9.65
C ASN A 323 -7.28 -14.31 -11.16
N THR A 324 -7.32 -13.05 -11.57
CA THR A 324 -7.37 -12.65 -12.99
C THR A 324 -6.01 -12.76 -13.68
N LEU A 325 -4.93 -12.36 -12.98
CA LEU A 325 -3.61 -12.26 -13.60
C LEU A 325 -2.84 -13.59 -13.58
N ILE A 326 -3.00 -14.38 -12.51
CA ILE A 326 -2.17 -15.57 -12.25
C ILE A 326 -2.97 -16.79 -11.79
N GLY A 327 -4.29 -16.67 -11.60
CA GLY A 327 -5.15 -17.76 -11.18
C GLY A 327 -5.49 -18.73 -12.31
N PRO A 328 -6.36 -19.72 -12.06
CA PRO A 328 -6.98 -20.01 -10.77
C PRO A 328 -6.01 -20.67 -9.77
N PHE A 329 -6.42 -20.72 -8.50
CA PHE A 329 -5.66 -21.37 -7.41
C PHE A 329 -6.24 -22.77 -7.08
N ASP A 330 -6.64 -23.51 -8.10
CA ASP A 330 -7.27 -24.84 -8.02
C ASP A 330 -6.36 -25.94 -7.45
N PHE A 331 -5.06 -25.67 -7.35
CA PHE A 331 -4.08 -26.54 -6.71
C PHE A 331 -4.04 -26.41 -5.17
N LEU A 332 -4.67 -25.40 -4.60
CA LEU A 332 -4.79 -25.25 -3.15
C LEU A 332 -5.85 -26.18 -2.57
N ASP A 333 -5.83 -26.36 -1.24
CA ASP A 333 -6.85 -27.13 -0.52
C ASP A 333 -8.24 -26.52 -0.77
N GLN A 334 -9.22 -27.36 -1.13
CA GLN A 334 -10.59 -26.92 -1.42
C GLN A 334 -11.28 -26.16 -0.27
N ARG A 335 -10.82 -26.34 0.96
CA ARG A 335 -11.29 -25.57 2.12
C ARG A 335 -10.76 -24.14 2.11
N TYR A 336 -9.64 -23.90 1.41
CA TYR A 336 -8.94 -22.61 1.33
C TYR A 336 -8.53 -22.31 -0.11
N PRO A 337 -9.50 -22.24 -1.04
CA PRO A 337 -9.25 -22.22 -2.49
C PRO A 337 -8.71 -20.87 -2.99
N VAL A 338 -8.58 -19.90 -2.11
CA VAL A 338 -8.07 -18.55 -2.40
C VAL A 338 -7.07 -18.11 -1.31
N PRO A 339 -6.13 -17.23 -1.64
CA PRO A 339 -5.26 -16.64 -0.63
C PRO A 339 -6.04 -15.94 0.50
N GLN A 340 -5.51 -16.01 1.72
CA GLN A 340 -6.09 -15.40 2.92
C GLN A 340 -5.15 -14.31 3.46
N HIS A 341 -5.71 -13.27 4.08
CA HIS A 341 -4.90 -12.34 4.86
C HIS A 341 -4.53 -12.96 6.20
N ILE A 342 -3.35 -12.65 6.73
CA ILE A 342 -2.91 -13.19 8.03
C ILE A 342 -3.90 -12.87 9.18
N CYS A 343 -4.59 -11.73 9.11
CA CYS A 343 -5.63 -11.41 10.09
C CYS A 343 -6.83 -12.35 9.97
N GLU A 344 -7.26 -12.75 8.76
CA GLU A 344 -8.34 -13.74 8.57
C GLU A 344 -7.94 -15.08 9.16
N PHE A 345 -6.68 -15.48 8.91
CA PHE A 345 -6.11 -16.71 9.40
C PHE A 345 -6.06 -16.73 10.93
N THR A 346 -5.55 -15.68 11.56
CA THR A 346 -5.45 -15.55 13.02
C THR A 346 -6.83 -15.47 13.67
N ASP A 347 -7.76 -14.72 13.08
CA ASP A 347 -9.13 -14.61 13.58
C ASP A 347 -9.88 -15.95 13.56
N ASP A 348 -9.72 -16.74 12.50
CA ASP A 348 -10.27 -18.09 12.42
C ASP A 348 -9.74 -19.00 13.55
N LEU A 349 -8.45 -18.93 13.85
CA LEU A 349 -7.86 -19.66 14.97
C LEU A 349 -8.40 -19.19 16.32
N ILE A 350 -8.61 -17.88 16.49
CA ILE A 350 -9.24 -17.30 17.70
C ILE A 350 -10.66 -17.83 17.84
N GLN A 351 -11.46 -17.75 16.79
CA GLN A 351 -12.88 -18.20 16.81
C GLN A 351 -13.02 -19.70 17.14
N ARG A 352 -12.06 -20.51 16.72
CA ARG A 352 -12.02 -21.95 17.04
C ARG A 352 -11.42 -22.26 18.40
N GLY A 353 -10.91 -21.27 19.12
CA GLY A 353 -10.19 -21.48 20.38
C GLY A 353 -8.87 -22.25 20.24
N ALA A 354 -8.28 -22.24 19.03
CA ALA A 354 -7.03 -22.95 18.73
C ALA A 354 -5.79 -22.25 19.28
N ILE A 355 -5.88 -20.96 19.54
CA ILE A 355 -4.84 -20.14 20.18
C ILE A 355 -5.44 -19.33 21.32
N ARG A 356 -4.63 -19.06 22.33
CA ARG A 356 -5.05 -18.34 23.55
C ARG A 356 -4.11 -17.17 23.83
N PHE A 357 -4.61 -16.19 24.56
CA PHE A 357 -3.89 -14.96 24.85
C PHE A 357 -3.93 -14.60 26.30
N ASP A 358 -2.90 -13.89 26.73
CA ASP A 358 -2.84 -13.13 27.96
C ASP A 358 -2.94 -11.63 27.59
N LYS A 359 -4.09 -11.02 27.85
CA LYS A 359 -4.34 -9.62 27.49
C LYS A 359 -3.49 -8.66 28.31
N ASP A 360 -3.15 -9.03 29.54
CA ASP A 360 -2.41 -8.19 30.48
C ASP A 360 -0.98 -7.90 29.96
N ALA A 361 -0.47 -8.74 29.06
CA ALA A 361 0.81 -8.52 28.40
C ALA A 361 0.86 -7.20 27.60
N ASN A 362 -0.29 -6.64 27.22
CA ASN A 362 -0.40 -5.36 26.52
C ASN A 362 -1.01 -4.23 27.39
N ASP A 363 -1.17 -4.38 28.70
CA ASP A 363 -1.84 -3.39 29.57
C ASP A 363 -1.18 -2.01 29.62
N GLN A 364 0.12 -1.92 29.32
CA GLN A 364 0.82 -0.64 29.19
C GLN A 364 0.44 0.15 27.94
N ARG A 365 -0.34 -0.46 27.01
CA ARG A 365 -0.72 0.15 25.76
C ARG A 365 -2.20 0.51 25.73
N VAL A 366 -2.47 1.79 25.51
CA VAL A 366 -3.79 2.27 25.10
C VAL A 366 -3.78 2.34 23.57
N ILE A 367 -4.50 1.44 22.94
CA ILE A 367 -4.36 1.13 21.53
C ILE A 367 -5.44 1.83 20.70
N THR A 368 -5.06 2.39 19.57
CA THR A 368 -5.99 2.73 18.48
C THR A 368 -5.64 1.96 17.21
N PHE A 369 -6.52 1.98 16.21
CA PHE A 369 -6.31 1.27 14.97
C PHE A 369 -6.39 2.19 13.76
N HIS A 370 -5.35 2.14 12.91
CA HIS A 370 -5.35 2.79 11.61
C HIS A 370 -5.85 1.84 10.53
N ASP A 371 -7.08 2.04 10.05
CA ASP A 371 -7.59 1.33 8.88
C ASP A 371 -6.77 1.65 7.64
N SER A 372 -5.98 0.70 7.18
CA SER A 372 -5.12 0.88 6.00
C SER A 372 -5.97 1.06 4.76
N CYS A 373 -5.77 2.16 4.03
CA CYS A 373 -6.66 2.59 2.95
C CYS A 373 -6.88 1.56 1.83
N ASN A 374 -5.87 0.77 1.48
CA ASN A 374 -5.98 -0.28 0.47
C ASN A 374 -6.74 -1.52 0.98
N VAL A 375 -6.75 -1.77 2.27
CA VAL A 375 -7.62 -2.77 2.89
C VAL A 375 -9.05 -2.23 2.99
N ALA A 376 -9.20 -1.05 3.54
CA ALA A 376 -10.50 -0.43 3.80
C ALA A 376 -11.37 -0.23 2.54
N ARG A 377 -10.74 0.15 1.41
CA ARG A 377 -11.45 0.54 0.18
C ARG A 377 -11.07 -0.27 -1.06
N GLY A 378 -9.99 -1.03 -1.02
CA GLY A 378 -9.47 -1.77 -2.16
C GLY A 378 -9.58 -3.29 -2.07
N SER A 379 -10.01 -3.81 -0.92
CA SER A 379 -10.11 -5.25 -0.68
C SER A 379 -11.15 -5.56 0.41
N ARG A 380 -11.29 -6.83 0.75
CA ARG A 380 -12.13 -7.31 1.84
C ARG A 380 -11.39 -8.40 2.63
N MET A 381 -11.88 -8.71 3.80
CA MET A 381 -11.47 -9.86 4.62
C MET A 381 -12.69 -10.65 5.08
N GLY A 382 -12.55 -11.97 5.11
CA GLY A 382 -13.63 -12.87 5.50
C GLY A 382 -14.82 -12.86 4.53
N SER A 383 -15.80 -13.67 4.85
CA SER A 383 -17.02 -13.85 4.04
C SER A 383 -18.13 -12.82 4.35
N MET A 384 -18.04 -12.13 5.49
CA MET A 384 -19.05 -11.17 5.93
C MET A 384 -18.74 -9.76 5.42
N PRO A 385 -19.77 -8.96 5.06
CA PRO A 385 -19.59 -7.56 4.76
C PRO A 385 -18.92 -6.81 5.93
N GLY A 386 -17.93 -5.97 5.62
CA GLY A 386 -17.19 -5.21 6.63
C GLY A 386 -16.13 -6.01 7.41
N GLY A 387 -15.88 -7.26 7.04
CA GLY A 387 -14.87 -8.09 7.70
C GLY A 387 -13.49 -7.43 7.81
N GLN A 388 -13.08 -6.67 6.80
CA GLN A 388 -11.83 -5.89 6.81
C GLN A 388 -11.75 -4.83 7.94
N PHE A 389 -12.87 -4.45 8.51
CA PHE A 389 -12.94 -3.53 9.64
C PHE A 389 -13.08 -4.27 10.97
N ILE A 390 -13.87 -5.34 10.97
CA ILE A 390 -14.23 -6.11 12.16
C ILE A 390 -13.08 -7.03 12.60
N ILE A 391 -12.46 -7.74 11.66
CA ILE A 391 -11.46 -8.78 11.95
C ILE A 391 -10.25 -8.19 12.69
N PRO A 392 -9.58 -7.12 12.21
CA PRO A 392 -8.44 -6.56 12.95
C PRO A 392 -8.81 -6.06 14.34
N ARG A 393 -9.98 -5.42 14.50
CA ARG A 393 -10.45 -4.93 15.80
C ARG A 393 -10.73 -6.07 16.77
N ARG A 394 -11.31 -7.17 16.28
CA ARG A 394 -11.56 -8.38 17.07
C ARG A 394 -10.25 -9.01 17.55
N ILE A 395 -9.23 -9.08 16.69
CA ILE A 395 -7.90 -9.56 17.11
C ILE A 395 -7.35 -8.64 18.20
N ILE A 396 -7.34 -7.31 18.00
CA ILE A 396 -6.83 -6.35 18.98
C ILE A 396 -7.55 -6.51 20.32
N THR A 397 -8.88 -6.58 20.33
CA THR A 397 -9.65 -6.75 21.57
C THR A 397 -9.52 -8.14 22.20
N SER A 398 -9.02 -9.12 21.45
CA SER A 398 -8.67 -10.45 21.98
C SER A 398 -7.31 -10.49 22.67
N VAL A 399 -6.41 -9.56 22.34
CA VAL A 399 -5.02 -9.52 22.84
C VAL A 399 -4.70 -8.33 23.74
N ALA A 400 -5.65 -7.41 23.96
CA ALA A 400 -5.45 -6.21 24.79
C ALA A 400 -6.73 -5.80 25.49
N ASN A 401 -6.58 -5.11 26.63
CA ASN A 401 -7.69 -4.61 27.46
C ASN A 401 -8.11 -3.18 27.07
N HIS A 402 -7.21 -2.35 26.54
CA HIS A 402 -7.44 -0.94 26.28
C HIS A 402 -7.41 -0.63 24.79
N PHE A 403 -8.57 -0.53 24.17
CA PHE A 403 -8.74 -0.18 22.75
C PHE A 403 -9.74 0.96 22.59
N HIS A 404 -9.36 2.01 21.85
CA HIS A 404 -10.20 3.14 21.47
C HIS A 404 -10.04 3.46 20.00
N ASP A 405 -11.13 3.46 19.24
CA ASP A 405 -11.10 3.93 17.86
C ASP A 405 -10.89 5.46 17.81
N MET A 406 -10.31 5.95 16.74
CA MET A 406 -10.29 7.38 16.43
C MET A 406 -11.70 7.86 16.05
N ALA A 407 -11.87 9.17 15.88
CA ALA A 407 -13.17 9.78 15.55
C ALA A 407 -13.84 9.11 14.33
N PRO A 408 -15.17 8.86 14.36
CA PRO A 408 -15.88 8.05 13.35
C PRO A 408 -15.69 8.50 11.90
N HIS A 409 -15.50 9.81 11.65
CA HIS A 409 -15.30 10.35 10.32
C HIS A 409 -13.86 10.13 9.78
N THR A 410 -12.98 9.50 10.57
CA THR A 410 -11.56 9.26 10.24
C THR A 410 -11.18 7.77 10.21
N ILE A 411 -12.13 6.86 10.43
CA ILE A 411 -11.94 5.41 10.47
C ILE A 411 -12.76 4.70 9.39
N LEU A 412 -12.64 3.40 9.30
CA LEU A 412 -13.35 2.53 8.37
C LEU A 412 -13.16 3.01 6.92
N GLU A 413 -14.25 3.11 6.16
CA GLU A 413 -14.21 3.62 4.78
C GLU A 413 -13.80 5.10 4.69
N SER A 414 -14.03 5.87 5.75
CA SER A 414 -13.64 7.28 5.84
C SER A 414 -12.18 7.50 6.26
N THR A 415 -11.40 6.45 6.48
CA THR A 415 -10.02 6.55 6.94
C THR A 415 -9.17 7.50 6.09
N PHE A 416 -8.34 8.32 6.73
CA PHE A 416 -7.30 9.10 6.05
C PHE A 416 -6.10 8.22 5.73
N CYS A 417 -5.45 8.48 4.60
CA CYS A 417 -4.21 7.81 4.23
C CYS A 417 -3.06 8.20 5.16
N CYS A 418 -2.10 7.28 5.33
CA CYS A 418 -0.86 7.55 6.05
C CYS A 418 0.06 8.57 5.33
N GLY A 419 -0.13 8.77 4.03
CA GLY A 419 0.70 9.66 3.21
C GLY A 419 1.88 8.98 2.50
N GLY A 420 2.09 7.66 2.65
CA GLY A 420 3.24 6.95 2.06
C GLY A 420 2.91 5.98 0.92
N GLY A 421 1.61 5.79 0.59
CA GLY A 421 1.18 4.85 -0.44
C GLY A 421 1.48 5.28 -1.87
N GLY A 422 1.23 4.38 -2.84
CA GLY A 422 1.32 4.70 -4.26
C GLY A 422 2.73 5.02 -4.76
N GLY A 423 3.77 4.42 -4.16
CA GLY A 423 5.16 4.62 -4.57
C GLY A 423 5.84 5.88 -4.00
N LEU A 424 5.25 6.51 -2.99
CA LEU A 424 5.75 7.77 -2.41
C LEU A 424 6.76 7.56 -1.27
N LEU A 425 7.06 6.33 -0.88
CA LEU A 425 7.90 6.01 0.28
C LEU A 425 9.40 6.17 -0.04
N THR A 426 9.81 7.37 -0.42
CA THR A 426 11.21 7.75 -0.62
C THR A 426 11.57 8.95 0.25
N ASP A 427 12.84 9.10 0.60
CA ASP A 427 13.31 10.21 1.43
C ASP A 427 13.27 11.54 0.66
N ASP A 428 13.43 11.52 -0.66
CA ASP A 428 13.27 12.71 -1.52
C ASP A 428 11.88 13.35 -1.42
N LEU A 429 10.87 12.57 -1.01
CA LEU A 429 9.48 13.01 -0.86
C LEU A 429 9.07 13.21 0.59
N LEU A 430 10.01 13.22 1.53
CA LEU A 430 9.69 13.28 2.97
C LEU A 430 8.82 14.48 3.33
N GLU A 431 9.12 15.66 2.80
CA GLU A 431 8.30 16.87 3.03
C GLU A 431 6.85 16.66 2.59
N LEU A 432 6.65 16.14 1.37
CA LEU A 432 5.31 15.85 0.85
C LEU A 432 4.60 14.81 1.72
N ARG A 433 5.32 13.77 2.12
CA ARG A 433 4.80 12.68 2.96
C ARG A 433 4.37 13.17 4.33
N VAL A 434 5.16 14.05 4.96
CA VAL A 434 4.82 14.69 6.24
C VAL A 434 3.56 15.53 6.07
N LYS A 435 3.52 16.43 5.08
CA LYS A 435 2.33 17.26 4.81
C LYS A 435 1.10 16.38 4.50
N GLY A 436 1.26 15.32 3.71
CA GLY A 436 0.17 14.41 3.37
C GLY A 436 -0.35 13.57 4.54
N ALA A 437 0.42 13.41 5.61
CA ALA A 437 -0.02 12.70 6.82
C ALA A 437 -0.88 13.58 7.75
N LEU A 438 -0.90 14.90 7.58
CA LEU A 438 -1.54 15.84 8.50
C LEU A 438 -2.93 15.41 8.99
N PRO A 439 -3.92 15.09 8.13
CA PRO A 439 -5.27 14.77 8.62
C PRO A 439 -5.32 13.49 9.49
N ARG A 440 -4.41 12.55 9.26
CA ARG A 440 -4.28 11.34 10.07
C ARG A 440 -3.60 11.65 11.41
N MET A 441 -2.61 12.55 11.40
CA MET A 441 -1.92 12.95 12.63
C MET A 441 -2.84 13.78 13.54
N GLU A 442 -3.73 14.59 12.98
CA GLU A 442 -4.76 15.28 13.77
C GLU A 442 -5.73 14.29 14.42
N ALA A 443 -6.23 13.31 13.67
CA ALA A 443 -7.09 12.26 14.23
C ALA A 443 -6.38 11.42 15.31
N LEU A 444 -5.09 11.16 15.18
CA LEU A 444 -4.30 10.50 16.21
C LEU A 444 -4.16 11.39 17.45
N LYS A 445 -3.87 12.68 17.25
CA LYS A 445 -3.75 13.62 18.35
C LYS A 445 -5.04 13.71 19.17
N ASP A 446 -6.18 13.79 18.52
CA ASP A 446 -7.47 13.80 19.22
C ASP A 446 -7.64 12.53 20.09
N ALA A 447 -7.29 11.36 19.56
CA ALA A 447 -7.35 10.10 20.31
C ALA A 447 -6.35 10.05 21.47
N VAL A 448 -5.16 10.65 21.31
CA VAL A 448 -4.17 10.79 22.40
C VAL A 448 -4.72 11.72 23.49
N ASP A 449 -5.25 12.87 23.11
CA ASP A 449 -5.76 13.87 24.06
C ASP A 449 -7.01 13.39 24.82
N GLU A 450 -7.90 12.65 24.15
CA GLU A 450 -9.18 12.20 24.72
C GLU A 450 -9.07 10.90 25.52
N HIS A 451 -8.21 9.97 25.09
CA HIS A 451 -8.17 8.60 25.61
C HIS A 451 -6.79 8.16 26.11
N GLY A 452 -5.75 9.01 25.98
CA GLY A 452 -4.40 8.64 26.36
C GLY A 452 -3.76 7.59 25.44
N VAL A 453 -4.17 7.52 24.19
CA VAL A 453 -3.63 6.56 23.20
C VAL A 453 -2.11 6.72 23.11
N ASN A 454 -1.39 5.61 23.25
CA ASN A 454 0.06 5.56 23.14
C ASN A 454 0.57 4.51 22.13
N PHE A 455 -0.35 3.82 21.43
CA PHE A 455 0.00 2.86 20.38
C PHE A 455 -1.06 2.84 19.28
N MET A 456 -0.61 2.99 18.04
CA MET A 456 -1.44 2.91 16.84
C MET A 456 -1.12 1.64 16.05
N ALA A 457 -1.98 0.63 16.14
CA ALA A 457 -1.85 -0.59 15.36
C ALA A 457 -2.26 -0.36 13.90
N THR A 458 -1.57 -1.02 12.97
CA THR A 458 -1.92 -1.01 11.55
C THR A 458 -1.54 -2.33 10.87
N ILE A 459 -2.23 -2.69 9.78
CA ILE A 459 -2.01 -3.92 9.01
C ILE A 459 -1.44 -3.64 7.61
N CYS A 460 -0.52 -2.67 7.52
CA CYS A 460 0.11 -2.32 6.25
C CYS A 460 1.57 -1.93 6.45
N ALA A 461 2.49 -2.66 5.81
CA ALA A 461 3.92 -2.39 5.89
C ALA A 461 4.27 -0.94 5.48
N ILE A 462 3.66 -0.41 4.42
CA ILE A 462 3.87 0.97 3.99
C ILE A 462 3.38 1.96 5.06
N CYS A 463 2.27 1.67 5.75
CA CYS A 463 1.79 2.54 6.83
C CYS A 463 2.74 2.49 8.04
N LYS A 464 3.25 1.31 8.43
CA LYS A 464 4.26 1.17 9.49
C LYS A 464 5.49 2.02 9.16
N ALA A 465 6.11 1.80 8.00
CA ALA A 465 7.28 2.55 7.55
C ALA A 465 7.04 4.07 7.43
N GLN A 466 5.87 4.47 6.95
CA GLN A 466 5.49 5.88 6.84
C GLN A 466 5.36 6.53 8.21
N PHE A 467 4.60 5.94 9.12
CA PHE A 467 4.36 6.52 10.44
C PHE A 467 5.63 6.59 11.28
N THR A 468 6.48 5.56 11.26
CA THR A 468 7.79 5.60 11.92
C THR A 468 8.61 6.83 11.49
N LYS A 469 8.53 7.24 10.23
CA LYS A 469 9.26 8.41 9.71
C LYS A 469 8.57 9.75 10.00
N VAL A 470 7.23 9.80 10.05
CA VAL A 470 6.51 11.08 10.14
C VAL A 470 6.02 11.44 11.55
N LEU A 471 5.80 10.48 12.44
CA LEU A 471 5.37 10.72 13.83
C LEU A 471 6.24 11.76 14.56
N PRO A 472 7.59 11.71 14.48
CA PRO A 472 8.44 12.70 15.15
C PRO A 472 8.21 14.14 14.71
N TYR A 473 7.83 14.37 13.46
CA TYR A 473 7.51 15.73 12.96
C TYR A 473 6.26 16.31 13.59
N TYR A 474 5.42 15.48 14.17
CA TYR A 474 4.18 15.88 14.84
C TYR A 474 4.27 15.77 16.36
N GLY A 475 5.49 15.56 16.89
CA GLY A 475 5.74 15.48 18.34
C GLY A 475 5.35 14.15 18.98
N PHE A 476 5.17 13.10 18.18
CA PHE A 476 4.91 11.75 18.65
C PHE A 476 6.18 10.90 18.60
N ASP A 477 6.26 9.91 19.50
CA ASP A 477 7.34 8.94 19.45
C ASP A 477 7.15 7.95 18.28
N MET A 478 8.25 7.59 17.62
CA MET A 478 8.24 6.65 16.50
C MET A 478 7.79 5.24 16.92
N SER A 479 7.94 4.87 18.18
CA SER A 479 7.49 3.59 18.75
C SER A 479 5.97 3.49 18.93
N MET A 480 5.24 4.61 18.77
CA MET A 480 3.77 4.61 18.84
C MET A 480 3.08 3.86 17.68
N VAL A 481 3.82 3.36 16.71
CA VAL A 481 3.23 2.59 15.60
C VAL A 481 3.76 1.17 15.55
N GLY A 482 2.87 0.21 15.25
CA GLY A 482 3.24 -1.18 15.05
C GLY A 482 2.17 -2.00 14.36
N GLY A 483 2.44 -3.30 14.21
CA GLY A 483 1.50 -4.26 13.63
C GLY A 483 0.45 -4.76 14.64
N VAL A 484 -0.66 -5.28 14.11
CA VAL A 484 -1.62 -6.05 14.93
C VAL A 484 -0.94 -7.31 15.48
N HIS A 485 -0.11 -7.98 14.64
CA HIS A 485 0.60 -9.18 15.08
C HIS A 485 1.79 -8.90 16.00
N GLN A 486 2.27 -7.67 16.13
CA GLN A 486 3.15 -7.27 17.21
C GLN A 486 2.43 -7.35 18.56
N LEU A 487 1.16 -6.97 18.63
CA LEU A 487 0.34 -7.13 19.85
C LEU A 487 0.05 -8.61 20.11
N VAL A 488 -0.25 -9.37 19.06
CA VAL A 488 -0.44 -10.83 19.12
C VAL A 488 0.83 -11.49 19.66
N SER A 489 2.01 -11.14 19.16
CA SER A 489 3.31 -11.70 19.58
C SER A 489 3.54 -11.60 21.08
N LYS A 490 3.12 -10.50 21.70
CA LYS A 490 3.29 -10.27 23.13
C LYS A 490 2.27 -11.02 24.00
N ALA A 491 1.05 -11.18 23.49
CA ALA A 491 -0.06 -11.74 24.28
C ALA A 491 -0.26 -13.25 24.07
N ILE A 492 0.26 -13.84 22.98
CA ILE A 492 0.00 -15.23 22.65
C ILE A 492 0.64 -16.18 23.67
N ARG A 493 -0.16 -17.12 24.20
CA ARG A 493 0.33 -18.17 25.10
C ARG A 493 0.94 -19.29 24.27
N LEU A 494 2.22 -19.55 24.48
CA LEU A 494 3.00 -20.62 23.86
C LEU A 494 3.20 -21.71 24.91
N GLY A 495 2.80 -22.95 24.63
CA GLY A 495 3.11 -24.10 25.49
C GLY A 495 2.01 -24.61 26.41
N ASP A 496 0.86 -23.97 26.51
CA ASP A 496 -0.33 -24.52 27.18
C ASP A 496 -1.14 -25.37 26.19
N LYS A 497 -0.81 -26.67 26.07
CA LYS A 497 -1.68 -27.64 25.42
C LYS A 497 -2.66 -28.22 26.42
#